data_7bac8cdc64d485d58c974557797f768d
#
_entry.id   7bac8cdc64d485d58c974557797f768d
#
_cell.length_a   1.000
_cell.length_b   1.000
_cell.length_c   1.000
_cell.angle_alpha   90.00
_cell.angle_beta   90.00
_cell.angle_gamma   90.00
#
_symmetry.space_group_name_H-M   'P 1'
#
loop_
_entity.id
_entity.type
_entity.pdbx_description
1 polymer ?
#
loop_
_entity_poly.entity_id
_entity_poly.type
_entity_poly.pdbx_seq_one_letter_code
_entity_poly.pdbx_strand_id
1 'polypeptide(L)'
;MPYDVAFTRGLYSSLSDGWIYLNGQSAPQIPEKVSSAVATAFRTSAQIVDPEPVSGSHSRALQQGLLAGSHHVVSARKAIADLVGARPDCVFLGPNRESMVASFIRAMRRRVMRPGAGAVLTSSLSSSVYDVALDAVGVQGGIGAQGVQGPVDVRVALADLGSGYVDEHQFTDLVDGSTRLVVIPAAHSLVGTVTDVPAIAEIVRSKSRAWTLVDASMLAPYRPISFETLGVDALVVDCAAFGGPQVAALVLRDTSMLQRLEPVGGSLEHGALSSGLLGGVSAMADHLASLGGEPTGTRRRRLARALEATATYVDELNEQLLFALQNLSHVHVVGVSGDAVDSPPPAGRIGRVSFVVPGVDADTVHRRLLNNGVVTEVNPPDRLLEAMGAQEAGGSVSVGLAPYNTAADITALARALASLG
;
A
#
# COMPACT_ATOMS: atom_id res chain seq x y z
N MET A 1 -3.51 -23.13 -13.50
CA MET A 1 -3.38 -22.68 -14.91
C MET A 1 -2.38 -21.55 -14.90
N PRO A 2 -1.60 -21.33 -15.97
CA PRO A 2 -0.76 -20.15 -16.07
C PRO A 2 -1.64 -18.88 -16.01
N TYR A 3 -1.08 -17.80 -15.48
CA TYR A 3 -1.77 -16.51 -15.36
C TYR A 3 -2.15 -15.97 -16.76
N ASP A 4 -3.42 -15.61 -16.96
CA ASP A 4 -3.92 -15.12 -18.26
C ASP A 4 -3.80 -13.58 -18.33
N VAL A 5 -2.64 -13.11 -18.76
CA VAL A 5 -2.37 -11.68 -18.93
C VAL A 5 -3.21 -11.04 -20.03
N ALA A 6 -3.55 -11.80 -21.10
CA ALA A 6 -4.34 -11.27 -22.20
C ALA A 6 -5.77 -10.98 -21.74
N PHE A 7 -6.38 -11.93 -21.02
CA PHE A 7 -7.67 -11.70 -20.37
C PHE A 7 -7.60 -10.49 -19.43
N THR A 8 -6.56 -10.42 -18.58
CA THR A 8 -6.41 -9.31 -17.62
C THR A 8 -6.30 -7.95 -18.32
N ARG A 9 -5.50 -7.83 -19.39
CA ARG A 9 -5.40 -6.58 -20.16
C ARG A 9 -6.75 -6.13 -20.74
N GLY A 10 -7.57 -7.07 -21.20
CA GLY A 10 -8.90 -6.79 -21.73
C GLY A 10 -9.91 -6.20 -20.73
N LEU A 11 -9.59 -6.21 -19.41
CA LEU A 11 -10.43 -5.60 -18.38
C LEU A 11 -10.18 -4.09 -18.19
N TYR A 12 -9.22 -3.52 -18.94
CA TYR A 12 -8.80 -2.12 -18.84
C TYR A 12 -8.88 -1.45 -20.21
N SER A 13 -9.93 -0.67 -20.46
CA SER A 13 -10.14 0.03 -21.73
C SER A 13 -9.02 1.04 -22.04
N SER A 14 -8.43 1.63 -21.00
CA SER A 14 -7.32 2.58 -21.09
C SER A 14 -6.01 1.99 -21.64
N LEU A 15 -5.86 0.66 -21.69
CA LEU A 15 -4.67 0.00 -22.25
C LEU A 15 -4.79 -0.30 -23.75
N SER A 16 -5.88 0.11 -24.40
CA SER A 16 -6.13 -0.15 -25.84
C SER A 16 -5.50 0.87 -26.78
N ASP A 17 -4.92 1.95 -26.26
CA ASP A 17 -4.35 3.06 -27.03
C ASP A 17 -2.91 2.84 -27.54
N GLY A 18 -2.33 1.67 -27.23
CA GLY A 18 -1.01 1.26 -27.70
C GLY A 18 0.17 1.74 -26.86
N TRP A 19 -0.06 2.46 -25.76
CA TRP A 19 0.98 2.82 -24.81
C TRP A 19 1.47 1.63 -24.00
N ILE A 20 2.78 1.58 -23.73
CA ILE A 20 3.40 0.66 -22.79
C ILE A 20 3.32 1.31 -21.41
N TYR A 21 2.36 0.86 -20.61
CA TYR A 21 2.08 1.47 -19.32
C TYR A 21 2.84 0.78 -18.20
N LEU A 22 3.92 1.41 -17.73
CA LEU A 22 4.79 0.93 -16.66
C LEU A 22 4.73 1.83 -15.41
N ASN A 23 3.62 2.53 -15.21
CA ASN A 23 3.33 3.31 -14.00
C ASN A 23 2.16 2.70 -13.19
N GLY A 24 2.11 1.37 -13.14
CA GLY A 24 1.01 0.62 -12.53
C GLY A 24 0.89 0.78 -11.01
N GLN A 25 1.87 1.37 -10.35
CA GLN A 25 1.86 1.52 -8.90
C GLN A 25 1.50 2.94 -8.43
N SER A 26 2.05 3.98 -9.06
CA SER A 26 1.77 5.37 -8.65
C SER A 26 0.44 5.87 -9.19
N ALA A 27 0.11 5.45 -10.42
CA ALA A 27 -1.18 5.75 -11.06
C ALA A 27 -1.76 4.46 -11.69
N PRO A 28 -2.27 3.52 -10.88
CA PRO A 28 -2.81 2.27 -11.38
C PRO A 28 -3.95 2.51 -12.38
N GLN A 29 -4.00 1.69 -13.43
CA GLN A 29 -5.13 1.70 -14.34
C GLN A 29 -6.40 1.27 -13.63
N ILE A 30 -7.50 1.95 -13.90
CA ILE A 30 -8.80 1.66 -13.28
C ILE A 30 -9.55 0.66 -14.15
N PRO A 31 -9.91 -0.52 -13.61
CA PRO A 31 -10.69 -1.49 -14.37
C PRO A 31 -12.07 -0.94 -14.75
N GLU A 32 -12.58 -1.34 -15.92
CA GLU A 32 -13.90 -0.92 -16.41
C GLU A 32 -15.01 -1.21 -15.38
N LYS A 33 -14.93 -2.35 -14.71
CA LYS A 33 -15.88 -2.74 -13.65
C LYS A 33 -15.91 -1.75 -12.49
N VAL A 34 -14.76 -1.18 -12.13
CA VAL A 34 -14.66 -0.23 -11.01
C VAL A 34 -15.24 1.13 -11.39
N SER A 35 -14.82 1.68 -12.53
CA SER A 35 -15.32 2.98 -13.02
C SER A 35 -16.83 2.98 -13.22
N SER A 36 -17.38 1.90 -13.80
CA SER A 36 -18.81 1.72 -13.98
C SER A 36 -19.57 1.61 -12.66
N ALA A 37 -19.01 0.92 -11.66
CA ALA A 37 -19.61 0.80 -10.33
C ALA A 37 -19.63 2.16 -9.60
N VAL A 38 -18.54 2.93 -9.68
CA VAL A 38 -18.47 4.30 -9.12
C VAL A 38 -19.54 5.18 -9.74
N ALA A 39 -19.63 5.21 -11.08
CA ALA A 39 -20.62 6.01 -11.78
C ALA A 39 -22.06 5.60 -11.45
N THR A 40 -22.32 4.31 -11.30
CA THR A 40 -23.65 3.81 -10.89
C THR A 40 -23.98 4.20 -9.46
N ALA A 41 -23.02 4.01 -8.53
CA ALA A 41 -23.24 4.34 -7.12
C ALA A 41 -23.48 5.86 -6.93
N PHE A 42 -22.82 6.74 -7.67
CA PHE A 42 -23.14 8.18 -7.67
C PHE A 42 -24.58 8.46 -8.05
N ARG A 43 -25.11 7.81 -9.11
CA ARG A 43 -26.47 8.03 -9.59
C ARG A 43 -27.54 7.47 -8.65
N THR A 44 -27.24 6.35 -7.98
CA THR A 44 -28.23 5.58 -7.22
C THR A 44 -28.17 5.75 -5.71
N SER A 45 -27.18 6.47 -5.18
CA SER A 45 -26.92 6.59 -3.73
C SER A 45 -28.12 7.11 -2.91
N ALA A 46 -28.99 7.92 -3.52
CA ALA A 46 -30.21 8.45 -2.88
C ALA A 46 -31.44 7.53 -3.03
N GLN A 47 -31.33 6.41 -3.73
CA GLN A 47 -32.44 5.47 -3.88
C GLN A 47 -32.63 4.65 -2.61
N ILE A 48 -33.89 4.31 -2.30
CA ILE A 48 -34.22 3.38 -1.23
C ILE A 48 -33.96 1.95 -1.74
N VAL A 49 -33.23 1.18 -0.95
CA VAL A 49 -33.00 -0.25 -1.18
C VAL A 49 -33.73 -1.03 -0.11
N ASP A 50 -34.55 -1.99 -0.49
CA ASP A 50 -35.19 -2.89 0.44
C ASP A 50 -34.12 -3.76 1.12
N PRO A 51 -34.22 -3.98 2.43
CA PRO A 51 -33.28 -4.86 3.12
C PRO A 51 -33.44 -6.29 2.58
N GLU A 52 -32.31 -6.99 2.41
CA GLU A 52 -32.34 -8.42 2.07
C GLU A 52 -33.18 -9.19 3.09
N PRO A 53 -34.11 -10.05 2.67
CA PRO A 53 -34.91 -10.83 3.61
C PRO A 53 -34.00 -11.74 4.44
N VAL A 54 -34.01 -11.56 5.76
CA VAL A 54 -33.29 -12.44 6.69
C VAL A 54 -34.06 -13.77 6.73
N SER A 55 -33.48 -14.81 6.13
CA SER A 55 -34.10 -16.14 6.17
C SER A 55 -34.15 -16.66 7.60
N GLY A 56 -35.35 -17.02 8.08
CA GLY A 56 -35.56 -17.61 9.41
C GLY A 56 -36.13 -16.66 10.48
N SER A 57 -36.38 -15.39 10.17
CA SER A 57 -37.05 -14.47 11.11
C SER A 57 -38.55 -14.64 11.03
N HIS A 58 -39.20 -15.08 12.15
CA HIS A 58 -40.63 -15.03 12.32
C HIS A 58 -41.14 -13.61 12.65
N SER A 59 -40.27 -12.64 12.76
CA SER A 59 -40.62 -11.25 13.05
C SER A 59 -41.02 -10.54 11.76
N ARG A 60 -42.32 -10.21 11.63
CA ARG A 60 -42.85 -9.31 10.61
C ARG A 60 -42.65 -7.83 10.96
N ALA A 61 -41.58 -7.48 11.66
CA ALA A 61 -41.23 -6.08 11.83
C ALA A 61 -40.90 -5.52 10.44
N LEU A 62 -41.63 -4.48 10.02
CA LEU A 62 -41.31 -3.70 8.81
C LEU A 62 -39.86 -3.19 8.93
N GLN A 63 -38.96 -3.81 8.25
CA GLN A 63 -37.61 -3.28 8.13
C GLN A 63 -37.70 -2.04 7.24
N GLN A 64 -37.30 -0.90 7.77
CA GLN A 64 -37.23 0.32 6.99
C GLN A 64 -36.16 0.17 5.92
N GLY A 65 -36.47 0.49 4.67
CA GLY A 65 -35.51 0.58 3.59
C GLY A 65 -34.37 1.54 3.94
N LEU A 66 -33.17 1.21 3.51
CA LEU A 66 -31.98 2.04 3.68
C LEU A 66 -31.65 2.75 2.37
N LEU A 67 -31.01 3.92 2.46
CA LEU A 67 -30.41 4.54 1.29
C LEU A 67 -29.30 3.65 0.72
N ALA A 68 -29.24 3.51 -0.60
CA ALA A 68 -28.19 2.75 -1.29
C ALA A 68 -26.78 3.23 -0.90
N GLY A 69 -26.61 4.54 -0.64
CA GLY A 69 -25.37 5.09 -0.12
C GLY A 69 -24.91 4.49 1.20
N SER A 70 -25.83 4.20 2.12
CA SER A 70 -25.52 3.52 3.40
C SER A 70 -25.14 2.06 3.18
N HIS A 71 -25.78 1.40 2.20
CA HIS A 71 -25.41 0.02 1.81
C HIS A 71 -23.99 -0.03 1.24
N HIS A 72 -23.56 0.97 0.46
CA HIS A 72 -22.19 1.05 -0.07
C HIS A 72 -21.13 1.12 1.04
N VAL A 73 -21.40 1.81 2.16
CA VAL A 73 -20.48 1.80 3.33
C VAL A 73 -20.28 0.39 3.88
N VAL A 74 -21.39 -0.33 4.09
CA VAL A 74 -21.35 -1.71 4.62
C VAL A 74 -20.61 -2.64 3.65
N SER A 75 -20.91 -2.52 2.36
CA SER A 75 -20.28 -3.35 1.30
C SER A 75 -18.80 -3.05 1.17
N ALA A 76 -18.38 -1.79 1.28
CA ALA A 76 -16.98 -1.39 1.24
C ALA A 76 -16.18 -1.98 2.43
N ARG A 77 -16.71 -1.86 3.65
CA ARG A 77 -16.09 -2.47 4.84
C ARG A 77 -15.94 -3.99 4.69
N LYS A 78 -16.96 -4.67 4.18
CA LYS A 78 -16.93 -6.11 3.91
C LYS A 78 -15.88 -6.45 2.84
N ALA A 79 -15.74 -5.62 1.80
CA ALA A 79 -14.76 -5.83 0.74
C ALA A 79 -13.32 -5.75 1.25
N ILE A 80 -13.02 -4.71 2.05
CA ILE A 80 -11.70 -4.56 2.68
C ILE A 80 -11.44 -5.68 3.69
N ALA A 81 -12.44 -6.05 4.50
CA ALA A 81 -12.31 -7.14 5.45
C ALA A 81 -11.96 -8.48 4.76
N ASP A 82 -12.61 -8.77 3.61
CA ASP A 82 -12.30 -9.93 2.79
C ASP A 82 -10.86 -9.87 2.21
N LEU A 83 -10.39 -8.67 1.84
CA LEU A 83 -9.06 -8.46 1.26
C LEU A 83 -7.93 -8.75 2.25
N VAL A 84 -8.07 -8.27 3.50
CA VAL A 84 -7.00 -8.35 4.52
C VAL A 84 -7.24 -9.42 5.59
N GLY A 85 -8.27 -10.24 5.43
CA GLY A 85 -8.56 -11.30 6.38
C GLY A 85 -9.11 -10.84 7.72
N ALA A 86 -9.82 -9.70 7.77
CA ALA A 86 -10.39 -9.12 8.99
C ALA A 86 -11.91 -9.34 9.11
N ARG A 87 -12.49 -8.73 10.14
CA ARG A 87 -13.94 -8.59 10.34
C ARG A 87 -14.39 -7.21 9.85
N PRO A 88 -15.59 -7.06 9.27
CA PRO A 88 -16.07 -5.76 8.77
C PRO A 88 -16.24 -4.68 9.86
N ASP A 89 -16.48 -5.08 11.10
CA ASP A 89 -16.59 -4.18 12.25
C ASP A 89 -15.24 -3.65 12.77
N CYS A 90 -14.13 -4.22 12.26
CA CYS A 90 -12.76 -3.72 12.49
C CYS A 90 -12.27 -2.76 11.40
N VAL A 91 -13.07 -2.48 10.37
CA VAL A 91 -12.67 -1.64 9.22
C VAL A 91 -13.24 -0.22 9.37
N PHE A 92 -12.36 0.77 9.28
CA PHE A 92 -12.66 2.20 9.34
C PHE A 92 -12.19 2.85 8.04
N LEU A 93 -13.05 3.61 7.38
CA LEU A 93 -12.81 4.17 6.06
C LEU A 93 -12.42 5.65 6.15
N GLY A 94 -11.56 6.10 5.24
CA GLY A 94 -11.12 7.49 5.12
C GLY A 94 -10.64 7.82 3.71
N PRO A 95 -10.28 9.10 3.45
CA PRO A 95 -9.97 9.56 2.10
C PRO A 95 -8.60 9.13 1.59
N ASN A 96 -7.62 8.90 2.47
CA ASN A 96 -6.25 8.51 2.14
C ASN A 96 -5.55 7.84 3.34
N ARG A 97 -4.45 7.18 3.09
CA ARG A 97 -3.67 6.44 4.09
C ARG A 97 -3.09 7.35 5.18
N GLU A 98 -2.64 8.56 4.82
CA GLU A 98 -2.06 9.52 5.75
C GLU A 98 -3.07 9.93 6.84
N SER A 99 -4.30 10.24 6.44
CA SER A 99 -5.35 10.59 7.39
C SER A 99 -5.73 9.43 8.31
N MET A 100 -5.68 8.17 7.80
CA MET A 100 -5.97 6.98 8.60
C MET A 100 -4.86 6.68 9.61
N VAL A 101 -3.59 6.83 9.21
CA VAL A 101 -2.44 6.74 10.12
C VAL A 101 -2.55 7.80 11.23
N ALA A 102 -2.80 9.06 10.87
CA ALA A 102 -2.97 10.14 11.82
C ALA A 102 -4.14 9.90 12.78
N SER A 103 -5.28 9.46 12.26
CA SER A 103 -6.49 9.18 13.07
C SER A 103 -6.20 8.11 14.13
N PHE A 104 -5.55 7.03 13.76
CA PHE A 104 -5.16 5.96 14.68
C PHE A 104 -4.19 6.45 15.77
N ILE A 105 -3.11 7.11 15.38
CA ILE A 105 -2.09 7.57 16.32
C ILE A 105 -2.68 8.62 17.27
N ARG A 106 -3.46 9.58 16.78
CA ARG A 106 -4.13 10.59 17.61
C ARG A 106 -5.13 9.95 18.58
N ALA A 107 -5.84 8.90 18.16
CA ALA A 107 -6.74 8.16 19.05
C ALA A 107 -6.00 7.42 20.17
N MET A 108 -4.74 7.01 19.95
CA MET A 108 -3.90 6.39 20.98
C MET A 108 -3.38 7.39 22.02
N ARG A 109 -3.17 8.67 21.65
CA ARG A 109 -2.42 9.66 22.47
C ARG A 109 -2.91 9.76 23.89
N ARG A 110 -4.20 9.89 24.13
CA ARG A 110 -4.75 10.18 25.46
C ARG A 110 -4.65 9.00 26.43
N ARG A 111 -4.85 7.78 25.94
CA ARG A 111 -4.95 6.58 26.80
C ARG A 111 -3.70 5.70 26.77
N VAL A 112 -3.02 5.63 25.64
CA VAL A 112 -1.93 4.70 25.41
C VAL A 112 -0.56 5.39 25.40
N MET A 113 -0.45 6.55 24.75
CA MET A 113 0.81 7.27 24.58
C MET A 113 0.92 8.43 25.61
N ARG A 114 1.10 8.05 26.87
CA ARG A 114 1.33 9.03 27.97
C ARG A 114 2.73 9.64 27.86
N PRO A 115 3.01 10.76 28.55
CA PRO A 115 4.36 11.32 28.64
C PRO A 115 5.39 10.25 29.05
N GLY A 116 6.49 10.17 28.31
CA GLY A 116 7.50 9.12 28.47
C GLY A 116 7.22 7.81 27.73
N ALA A 117 6.12 7.74 26.95
CA ALA A 117 5.90 6.61 26.04
C ALA A 117 6.88 6.68 24.86
N GLY A 118 7.39 5.52 24.42
CA GLY A 118 8.20 5.37 23.22
C GLY A 118 7.35 5.11 21.97
N ALA A 119 7.79 5.65 20.83
CA ALA A 119 7.34 5.28 19.50
C ALA A 119 8.54 4.93 18.63
N VAL A 120 8.42 3.89 17.79
CA VAL A 120 9.44 3.54 16.80
C VAL A 120 8.86 3.72 15.41
N LEU A 121 9.55 4.49 14.56
CA LEU A 121 9.24 4.68 13.15
C LEU A 121 10.38 4.10 12.31
N THR A 122 10.13 3.79 11.05
CA THR A 122 11.18 3.39 10.11
C THR A 122 11.47 4.50 9.10
N SER A 123 12.73 4.65 8.71
CA SER A 123 13.12 5.59 7.65
C SER A 123 12.65 5.15 6.26
N SER A 124 12.16 3.91 6.13
CA SER A 124 11.55 3.36 4.91
C SER A 124 10.06 3.67 4.76
N LEU A 125 9.42 4.36 5.71
CA LEU A 125 8.09 4.94 5.49
C LEU A 125 8.16 6.00 4.39
N SER A 126 7.17 6.03 3.50
CA SER A 126 7.05 7.14 2.54
C SER A 126 7.03 8.48 3.30
N SER A 127 7.65 9.50 2.72
CA SER A 127 7.84 10.80 3.39
C SER A 127 6.53 11.36 3.94
N SER A 128 5.42 11.26 3.20
CA SER A 128 4.10 11.75 3.64
C SER A 128 3.56 11.01 4.87
N VAL A 129 3.70 9.68 4.92
CA VAL A 129 3.25 8.86 6.06
C VAL A 129 4.14 9.10 7.27
N TYR A 130 5.45 9.22 7.05
CA TYR A 130 6.41 9.51 8.11
C TYR A 130 6.12 10.85 8.80
N ASP A 131 5.95 11.93 8.02
CA ASP A 131 5.68 13.27 8.53
C ASP A 131 4.37 13.33 9.31
N VAL A 132 3.33 12.71 8.79
CA VAL A 132 2.03 12.63 9.45
C VAL A 132 2.10 11.80 10.75
N ALA A 133 2.89 10.72 10.78
CA ALA A 133 3.10 9.94 11.99
C ALA A 133 3.83 10.75 13.07
N LEU A 134 4.89 11.49 12.71
CA LEU A 134 5.59 12.40 13.61
C LEU A 134 4.66 13.48 14.19
N ASP A 135 3.91 14.18 13.34
CA ASP A 135 2.93 15.18 13.79
C ASP A 135 1.89 14.56 14.73
N ALA A 136 1.37 13.40 14.37
CA ALA A 136 0.34 12.70 15.15
C ALA A 136 0.84 12.25 16.54
N VAL A 137 2.11 11.88 16.70
CA VAL A 137 2.71 11.60 18.04
C VAL A 137 3.02 12.89 18.81
N GLY A 138 2.91 14.05 18.17
CA GLY A 138 3.11 15.36 18.82
C GLY A 138 4.55 15.85 18.84
N VAL A 139 5.34 15.39 17.89
CA VAL A 139 6.71 15.86 17.65
C VAL A 139 6.68 16.93 16.58
N GLN A 140 7.19 18.12 16.90
CA GLN A 140 7.38 19.21 15.95
C GLN A 140 8.86 19.31 15.56
N GLY A 141 9.15 19.27 14.27
CA GLY A 141 10.50 19.37 13.72
C GLY A 141 10.91 18.11 12.94
N GLY A 142 11.56 18.31 11.79
CA GLY A 142 12.04 17.20 10.94
C GLY A 142 13.18 16.42 11.57
N ILE A 143 13.45 15.22 11.03
CA ILE A 143 14.64 14.43 11.38
C ILE A 143 15.89 15.24 11.05
N GLY A 144 16.82 15.31 12.00
CA GLY A 144 18.08 16.06 11.89
C GLY A 144 18.18 17.24 12.87
N ALA A 145 17.07 17.67 13.48
CA ALA A 145 17.14 18.58 14.61
C ALA A 145 17.64 17.79 15.84
N GLN A 146 18.85 18.06 16.29
CA GLN A 146 19.33 17.59 17.60
C GLN A 146 18.34 18.08 18.67
N GLY A 147 17.61 17.15 19.31
CA GLY A 147 16.62 17.44 20.33
C GLY A 147 15.19 17.52 19.80
N VAL A 148 14.66 16.42 19.28
CA VAL A 148 13.22 16.25 19.07
C VAL A 148 12.53 16.30 20.43
N GLN A 149 12.04 17.49 20.83
CA GLN A 149 11.33 17.66 22.09
C GLN A 149 9.83 17.44 21.87
N GLY A 150 9.33 16.36 22.40
CA GLY A 150 7.91 16.02 22.41
C GLY A 150 7.57 15.21 23.66
N PRO A 151 6.28 15.02 23.97
CA PRO A 151 5.85 14.17 25.07
C PRO A 151 6.15 12.69 24.86
N VAL A 152 6.49 12.30 23.62
CA VAL A 152 6.76 10.92 23.18
C VAL A 152 8.22 10.83 22.73
N ASP A 153 8.92 9.79 23.20
CA ASP A 153 10.28 9.46 22.77
C ASP A 153 10.21 8.73 21.43
N VAL A 154 10.61 9.41 20.34
CA VAL A 154 10.58 8.83 18.99
C VAL A 154 11.97 8.31 18.61
N ARG A 155 12.04 7.04 18.30
CA ARG A 155 13.23 6.32 17.83
C ARG A 155 13.01 5.89 16.38
N VAL A 156 14.10 5.82 15.60
CA VAL A 156 14.02 5.53 14.17
C VAL A 156 14.85 4.31 13.84
N ALA A 157 14.23 3.29 13.26
CA ALA A 157 14.92 2.20 12.60
C ALA A 157 15.34 2.63 11.20
N LEU A 158 16.62 2.53 10.89
CA LEU A 158 17.20 3.05 9.64
C LEU A 158 17.21 1.96 8.56
N ALA A 159 16.79 2.34 7.37
CA ALA A 159 16.97 1.50 6.18
C ALA A 159 18.45 1.53 5.75
N ASP A 160 18.95 0.39 5.32
CA ASP A 160 20.24 0.27 4.65
C ASP A 160 20.23 1.04 3.33
N LEU A 161 21.23 1.87 3.09
CA LEU A 161 21.28 2.75 1.93
C LEU A 161 21.64 2.01 0.63
N GLY A 162 22.20 0.80 0.71
CA GLY A 162 22.46 -0.04 -0.47
C GLY A 162 21.22 -0.76 -0.98
N SER A 163 20.35 -1.22 -0.08
CA SER A 163 19.20 -2.09 -0.40
C SER A 163 17.83 -1.48 -0.11
N GLY A 164 17.76 -0.47 0.75
CA GLY A 164 16.49 0.06 1.29
C GLY A 164 15.83 -0.86 2.33
N TYR A 165 16.49 -1.94 2.74
CA TYR A 165 15.98 -2.89 3.73
C TYR A 165 16.14 -2.35 5.15
N VAL A 166 15.16 -2.59 6.00
CA VAL A 166 15.24 -2.31 7.43
C VAL A 166 15.45 -3.62 8.16
N ASP A 167 16.66 -3.79 8.72
CA ASP A 167 17.01 -4.98 9.49
C ASP A 167 16.15 -5.07 10.75
N GLU A 168 15.44 -6.18 10.91
CA GLU A 168 14.56 -6.46 12.05
C GLU A 168 15.32 -6.47 13.37
N HIS A 169 16.60 -6.80 13.37
CA HIS A 169 17.42 -6.81 14.59
C HIS A 169 17.57 -5.45 15.25
N GLN A 170 17.46 -4.34 14.50
CA GLN A 170 17.45 -3.00 15.06
C GLN A 170 16.32 -2.81 16.09
N PHE A 171 15.18 -3.48 15.91
CA PHE A 171 14.05 -3.39 16.85
C PHE A 171 14.38 -4.02 18.20
N THR A 172 15.41 -4.86 18.29
CA THR A 172 15.90 -5.41 19.55
C THR A 172 16.41 -4.32 20.48
N ASP A 173 17.04 -3.28 19.96
CA ASP A 173 17.59 -2.17 20.74
C ASP A 173 16.62 -0.99 20.84
N LEU A 174 15.80 -0.78 19.80
CA LEU A 174 14.87 0.35 19.72
C LEU A 174 13.57 0.13 20.52
N VAL A 175 13.18 -1.12 20.76
CA VAL A 175 11.94 -1.46 21.47
C VAL A 175 12.22 -1.85 22.91
N ASP A 176 11.52 -1.22 23.85
CA ASP A 176 11.60 -1.49 25.28
C ASP A 176 10.24 -1.48 25.96
N GLY A 177 10.21 -1.65 27.30
CA GLY A 177 8.99 -1.63 28.11
C GLY A 177 8.19 -0.33 28.08
N SER A 178 8.79 0.80 27.64
CA SER A 178 8.13 2.10 27.46
C SER A 178 7.46 2.23 26.09
N THR A 179 7.87 1.45 25.09
CA THR A 179 7.36 1.52 23.72
C THR A 179 5.86 1.20 23.68
N ARG A 180 5.09 2.01 22.97
CA ARG A 180 3.64 1.90 22.84
C ARG A 180 3.17 1.84 21.38
N LEU A 181 3.99 2.28 20.46
CA LEU A 181 3.68 2.32 19.02
C LEU A 181 4.91 1.96 18.20
N VAL A 182 4.73 1.13 17.20
CA VAL A 182 5.70 0.88 16.13
C VAL A 182 4.97 1.10 14.81
N VAL A 183 5.52 1.93 13.91
CA VAL A 183 4.95 2.21 12.58
C VAL A 183 5.96 1.81 11.53
N ILE A 184 5.57 0.88 10.67
CA ILE A 184 6.42 0.32 9.61
C ILE A 184 5.66 0.23 8.29
N PRO A 185 6.30 0.40 7.12
CA PRO A 185 5.69 0.04 5.85
C PRO A 185 5.85 -1.46 5.61
N ALA A 186 4.90 -2.10 4.95
CA ALA A 186 5.06 -3.48 4.49
C ALA A 186 6.01 -3.58 3.28
N ALA A 187 6.10 -2.51 2.46
CA ALA A 187 7.10 -2.35 1.41
C ALA A 187 7.36 -0.86 1.16
N HIS A 188 8.59 -0.52 0.74
CA HIS A 188 8.92 0.86 0.37
C HIS A 188 8.28 1.25 -0.96
N SER A 189 7.66 2.43 -0.99
CA SER A 189 6.84 2.88 -2.14
C SER A 189 7.63 3.13 -3.43
N LEU A 190 8.91 3.45 -3.36
CA LEU A 190 9.72 3.83 -4.51
C LEU A 190 10.86 2.82 -4.78
N VAL A 191 11.50 2.29 -3.75
CA VAL A 191 12.58 1.29 -3.91
C VAL A 191 12.04 -0.11 -4.14
N GLY A 192 10.85 -0.40 -3.60
CA GLY A 192 10.19 -1.70 -3.75
C GLY A 192 10.64 -2.77 -2.75
N THR A 193 11.55 -2.48 -1.85
CA THR A 193 12.03 -3.43 -0.83
C THR A 193 10.92 -3.79 0.15
N VAL A 194 10.73 -5.08 0.40
CA VAL A 194 9.73 -5.61 1.34
C VAL A 194 10.31 -5.67 2.74
N THR A 195 9.52 -5.26 3.74
CA THR A 195 9.87 -5.33 5.15
C THR A 195 9.47 -6.69 5.72
N ASP A 196 10.33 -7.32 6.52
CA ASP A 196 9.97 -8.53 7.26
C ASP A 196 9.10 -8.18 8.48
N VAL A 197 7.82 -7.87 8.18
CA VAL A 197 6.83 -7.47 9.19
C VAL A 197 6.62 -8.54 10.26
N PRO A 198 6.53 -9.85 9.95
CA PRO A 198 6.38 -10.91 10.94
C PRO A 198 7.54 -10.95 11.95
N ALA A 199 8.79 -10.88 11.49
CA ALA A 199 9.97 -10.90 12.37
C ALA A 199 9.98 -9.67 13.30
N ILE A 200 9.72 -8.48 12.77
CA ILE A 200 9.61 -7.25 13.56
C ILE A 200 8.47 -7.37 14.60
N ALA A 201 7.30 -7.85 14.20
CA ALA A 201 6.14 -7.99 15.10
C ALA A 201 6.43 -8.98 16.24
N GLU A 202 7.21 -10.04 16.02
CA GLU A 202 7.63 -10.97 17.04
C GLU A 202 8.57 -10.30 18.05
N ILE A 203 9.58 -9.58 17.60
CA ILE A 203 10.49 -8.81 18.48
C ILE A 203 9.70 -7.80 19.32
N VAL A 204 8.81 -7.01 18.69
CA VAL A 204 7.99 -6.01 19.39
C VAL A 204 7.14 -6.64 20.48
N ARG A 205 6.47 -7.76 20.21
CA ARG A 205 5.65 -8.48 21.20
C ARG A 205 6.46 -9.07 22.34
N SER A 206 7.68 -9.52 22.06
CA SER A 206 8.54 -10.11 23.09
C SER A 206 9.03 -9.07 24.10
N LYS A 207 9.19 -7.81 23.70
CA LYS A 207 9.82 -6.75 24.49
C LYS A 207 8.84 -5.72 25.05
N SER A 208 7.66 -5.57 24.46
CA SER A 208 6.75 -4.48 24.81
C SER A 208 5.27 -4.87 24.70
N ARG A 209 4.42 -3.90 25.09
CA ARG A 209 2.98 -3.91 24.81
C ARG A 209 2.61 -2.92 23.72
N ALA A 210 3.58 -2.57 22.88
CA ALA A 210 3.36 -1.65 21.77
C ALA A 210 2.38 -2.25 20.76
N TRP A 211 1.62 -1.39 20.13
CA TRP A 211 0.85 -1.75 18.94
C TRP A 211 1.69 -1.52 17.70
N THR A 212 1.67 -2.47 16.79
CA THR A 212 2.31 -2.37 15.49
C THR A 212 1.28 -1.96 14.45
N LEU A 213 1.47 -0.75 13.90
CA LEU A 213 0.73 -0.22 12.76
C LEU A 213 1.55 -0.42 11.49
N VAL A 214 0.95 -1.06 10.49
CA VAL A 214 1.60 -1.32 9.20
C VAL A 214 0.91 -0.57 8.07
N ASP A 215 1.66 0.23 7.33
CA ASP A 215 1.21 0.71 6.01
C ASP A 215 1.42 -0.41 4.99
N ALA A 216 0.35 -1.12 4.67
CA ALA A 216 0.35 -2.23 3.73
C ALA A 216 -0.03 -1.81 2.30
N SER A 217 -0.26 -0.51 2.05
CA SER A 217 -0.78 0.01 0.78
C SER A 217 0.09 -0.38 -0.41
N MET A 218 1.41 -0.45 -0.24
CA MET A 218 2.32 -0.77 -1.34
C MET A 218 2.55 -2.27 -1.52
N LEU A 219 2.43 -3.08 -0.47
CA LEU A 219 2.59 -4.54 -0.57
C LEU A 219 1.30 -5.23 -1.03
N ALA A 220 0.15 -4.80 -0.52
CA ALA A 220 -1.12 -5.48 -0.71
C ALA A 220 -1.57 -5.69 -2.17
N PRO A 221 -1.24 -4.81 -3.15
CA PRO A 221 -1.49 -5.07 -4.57
C PRO A 221 -0.66 -6.21 -5.16
N TYR A 222 0.48 -6.52 -4.56
CA TYR A 222 1.47 -7.47 -5.07
C TYR A 222 1.45 -8.80 -4.33
N ARG A 223 1.03 -8.84 -3.07
CA ARG A 223 1.06 -10.06 -2.25
C ARG A 223 -0.17 -10.15 -1.36
N PRO A 224 -0.69 -11.35 -1.11
CA PRO A 224 -1.74 -11.56 -0.11
C PRO A 224 -1.25 -11.09 1.27
N ILE A 225 -2.10 -10.39 2.00
CA ILE A 225 -1.84 -9.96 3.38
C ILE A 225 -2.95 -10.42 4.31
N SER A 226 -2.59 -10.74 5.55
CA SER A 226 -3.58 -11.00 6.61
C SER A 226 -3.00 -10.70 8.00
N PHE A 227 -3.87 -10.42 8.96
CA PHE A 227 -3.44 -10.27 10.35
C PHE A 227 -2.77 -11.51 10.91
N GLU A 228 -3.21 -12.69 10.49
CA GLU A 228 -2.65 -13.97 10.93
C GLU A 228 -1.20 -14.15 10.49
N THR A 229 -0.91 -13.82 9.21
CA THR A 229 0.44 -13.95 8.66
C THR A 229 1.38 -12.85 9.13
N LEU A 230 0.90 -11.61 9.26
CA LEU A 230 1.73 -10.47 9.64
C LEU A 230 1.91 -10.33 11.16
N GLY A 231 1.00 -10.84 11.96
CA GLY A 231 1.09 -10.81 13.42
C GLY A 231 1.01 -9.40 14.04
N VAL A 232 0.35 -8.44 13.40
CA VAL A 232 0.30 -7.02 13.78
C VAL A 232 -1.04 -6.61 14.37
N ASP A 233 -1.16 -5.37 14.85
CA ASP A 233 -2.36 -4.87 15.53
C ASP A 233 -3.26 -4.04 14.62
N ALA A 234 -2.68 -3.27 13.71
CA ALA A 234 -3.41 -2.43 12.78
C ALA A 234 -2.75 -2.41 11.40
N LEU A 235 -3.58 -2.34 10.36
CA LEU A 235 -3.18 -2.21 8.96
C LEU A 235 -3.80 -0.95 8.36
N VAL A 236 -3.06 -0.29 7.49
CA VAL A 236 -3.61 0.70 6.56
C VAL A 236 -3.45 0.17 5.15
N VAL A 237 -4.53 0.26 4.36
CA VAL A 237 -4.54 -0.10 2.94
C VAL A 237 -5.20 1.02 2.13
N ASP A 238 -4.69 1.27 0.93
CA ASP A 238 -5.22 2.24 0.00
C ASP A 238 -5.86 1.53 -1.21
N CYS A 239 -7.15 1.75 -1.42
CA CYS A 239 -7.86 1.15 -2.55
C CYS A 239 -7.35 1.67 -3.90
N ALA A 240 -6.86 2.91 -3.96
CA ALA A 240 -6.30 3.48 -5.19
C ALA A 240 -5.09 2.68 -5.70
N ALA A 241 -4.29 2.10 -4.81
CA ALA A 241 -3.15 1.25 -5.19
C ALA A 241 -3.54 -0.03 -5.96
N PHE A 242 -4.82 -0.42 -5.90
CA PHE A 242 -5.38 -1.57 -6.64
C PHE A 242 -6.15 -1.16 -7.91
N GLY A 243 -6.07 0.08 -8.35
CA GLY A 243 -6.96 0.62 -9.38
C GLY A 243 -8.40 0.82 -8.88
N GLY A 244 -8.57 0.94 -7.57
CA GLY A 244 -9.82 1.30 -6.92
C GLY A 244 -10.02 2.81 -6.79
N PRO A 245 -11.12 3.23 -6.13
CA PRO A 245 -11.38 4.64 -5.85
C PRO A 245 -10.44 5.18 -4.76
N GLN A 246 -10.32 6.52 -4.67
CA GLN A 246 -9.62 7.20 -3.57
C GLN A 246 -10.35 7.00 -2.23
N VAL A 247 -10.15 5.84 -1.65
CA VAL A 247 -10.63 5.41 -0.34
C VAL A 247 -9.53 4.60 0.31
N ALA A 248 -9.13 4.98 1.51
CA ALA A 248 -8.23 4.18 2.33
C ALA A 248 -8.98 3.57 3.51
N ALA A 249 -8.41 2.54 4.08
CA ALA A 249 -8.97 1.88 5.26
C ALA A 249 -7.90 1.68 6.33
N LEU A 250 -8.25 2.03 7.56
CA LEU A 250 -7.61 1.53 8.76
C LEU A 250 -8.34 0.28 9.21
N VAL A 251 -7.62 -0.80 9.42
CA VAL A 251 -8.18 -2.06 9.88
C VAL A 251 -7.52 -2.46 11.19
N LEU A 252 -8.31 -2.70 12.22
CA LEU A 252 -7.83 -3.20 13.51
C LEU A 252 -7.91 -4.72 13.53
N ARG A 253 -6.97 -5.36 14.23
CA ARG A 253 -6.99 -6.80 14.44
C ARG A 253 -8.24 -7.27 15.18
N ASP A 254 -8.66 -6.50 16.19
CA ASP A 254 -9.78 -6.83 17.06
C ASP A 254 -10.53 -5.59 17.54
N THR A 255 -11.86 -5.68 17.67
CA THR A 255 -12.70 -4.59 18.15
C THR A 255 -12.47 -4.21 19.62
N SER A 256 -11.88 -5.11 20.43
CA SER A 256 -11.52 -4.79 21.82
C SER A 256 -10.48 -3.66 21.92
N MET A 257 -9.69 -3.44 20.85
CA MET A 257 -8.75 -2.32 20.78
C MET A 257 -9.45 -0.96 20.88
N LEU A 258 -10.70 -0.85 20.40
CA LEU A 258 -11.49 0.39 20.47
C LEU A 258 -11.69 0.90 21.90
N GLN A 259 -11.76 -0.01 22.89
CA GLN A 259 -11.90 0.36 24.31
C GLN A 259 -10.69 1.15 24.83
N ARG A 260 -9.53 1.01 24.19
CA ARG A 260 -8.28 1.67 24.55
C ARG A 260 -7.97 2.90 23.68
N LEU A 261 -8.80 3.18 22.68
CA LEU A 261 -8.69 4.34 21.80
C LEU A 261 -9.65 5.45 22.26
N GLU A 262 -9.28 6.67 21.97
CA GLU A 262 -10.13 7.86 22.16
C GLU A 262 -10.07 8.70 20.87
N PRO A 263 -10.87 8.32 19.86
CA PRO A 263 -10.85 9.01 18.58
C PRO A 263 -11.29 10.47 18.72
N VAL A 264 -10.63 11.36 17.98
CA VAL A 264 -11.04 12.75 17.85
C VAL A 264 -12.38 12.80 17.10
N GLY A 265 -13.39 13.46 17.69
CA GLY A 265 -14.74 13.48 17.12
C GLY A 265 -15.53 12.17 17.31
N GLY A 266 -15.02 11.22 18.11
CA GLY A 266 -15.73 9.99 18.48
C GLY A 266 -15.66 8.86 17.44
N SER A 267 -14.97 9.05 16.32
CA SER A 267 -14.80 8.03 15.26
C SER A 267 -13.35 7.96 14.78
N LEU A 268 -12.89 6.76 14.40
CA LEU A 268 -11.65 6.57 13.66
C LEU A 268 -11.82 6.90 12.17
N GLU A 269 -13.04 6.94 11.69
CA GLU A 269 -13.33 7.37 10.32
C GLU A 269 -13.05 8.87 10.16
N HIS A 270 -12.45 9.24 9.06
CA HIS A 270 -12.05 10.62 8.80
C HIS A 270 -12.81 11.19 7.61
N GLY A 271 -13.57 12.27 7.85
CA GLY A 271 -14.34 12.96 6.83
C GLY A 271 -15.59 12.20 6.37
N ALA A 272 -16.40 12.87 5.56
CA ALA A 272 -17.53 12.26 4.88
C ALA A 272 -17.06 11.71 3.52
N LEU A 273 -17.03 10.39 3.38
CA LEU A 273 -16.74 9.77 2.09
C LEU A 273 -17.95 9.80 1.18
N SER A 274 -17.72 10.08 -0.09
CA SER A 274 -18.77 9.98 -1.10
C SER A 274 -19.23 8.53 -1.26
N SER A 275 -20.54 8.30 -1.16
CA SER A 275 -21.16 6.98 -1.40
C SER A 275 -20.89 6.46 -2.81
N GLY A 276 -20.67 7.33 -3.80
CA GLY A 276 -20.24 6.93 -5.14
C GLY A 276 -18.88 6.24 -5.14
N LEU A 277 -17.88 6.81 -4.44
CA LEU A 277 -16.57 6.19 -4.31
C LEU A 277 -16.66 4.84 -3.56
N LEU A 278 -17.45 4.79 -2.49
CA LEU A 278 -17.63 3.56 -1.69
C LEU A 278 -18.21 2.40 -2.51
N GLY A 279 -19.08 2.69 -3.50
CA GLY A 279 -19.57 1.68 -4.43
C GLY A 279 -18.48 1.03 -5.26
N GLY A 280 -17.42 1.78 -5.59
CA GLY A 280 -16.25 1.26 -6.32
C GLY A 280 -15.37 0.32 -5.52
N VAL A 281 -15.32 0.44 -4.18
CA VAL A 281 -14.48 -0.42 -3.31
C VAL A 281 -14.88 -1.89 -3.43
N SER A 282 -16.18 -2.17 -3.40
CA SER A 282 -16.66 -3.56 -3.57
C SER A 282 -16.35 -4.10 -4.96
N ALA A 283 -16.53 -3.27 -6.00
CA ALA A 283 -16.22 -3.63 -7.38
C ALA A 283 -14.71 -3.90 -7.60
N MET A 284 -13.84 -3.14 -6.94
CA MET A 284 -12.39 -3.38 -6.92
C MET A 284 -12.08 -4.76 -6.35
N ALA A 285 -12.61 -5.09 -5.17
CA ALA A 285 -12.37 -6.41 -4.58
C ALA A 285 -12.92 -7.56 -5.44
N ASP A 286 -14.07 -7.35 -6.08
CA ASP A 286 -14.65 -8.34 -7.00
C ASP A 286 -13.88 -8.45 -8.33
N HIS A 287 -13.26 -7.36 -8.80
CA HIS A 287 -12.33 -7.39 -9.92
C HIS A 287 -11.08 -8.19 -9.57
N LEU A 288 -10.41 -7.88 -8.46
CA LEU A 288 -9.23 -8.63 -8.00
C LEU A 288 -9.55 -10.12 -7.84
N ALA A 289 -10.68 -10.46 -7.22
CA ALA A 289 -11.11 -11.84 -7.04
C ALA A 289 -11.37 -12.58 -8.37
N SER A 290 -11.59 -11.87 -9.49
CA SER A 290 -11.79 -12.46 -10.81
C SER A 290 -10.50 -12.79 -11.55
N LEU A 291 -9.35 -12.24 -11.14
CA LEU A 291 -8.06 -12.47 -11.79
C LEU A 291 -7.53 -13.91 -11.59
N GLY A 292 -8.04 -14.64 -10.61
CA GLY A 292 -7.66 -16.03 -10.33
C GLY A 292 -8.37 -17.10 -11.20
N GLY A 293 -9.18 -16.70 -12.17
CA GLY A 293 -9.78 -17.58 -13.18
C GLY A 293 -10.96 -18.43 -12.70
N GLU A 294 -11.06 -18.85 -11.45
CA GLU A 294 -12.14 -19.70 -10.93
C GLU A 294 -13.18 -18.91 -10.12
N PRO A 295 -14.48 -18.93 -10.51
CA PRO A 295 -15.52 -18.16 -9.84
C PRO A 295 -16.03 -18.79 -8.52
N THR A 296 -15.52 -19.95 -8.11
CA THR A 296 -16.05 -20.73 -7.00
C THR A 296 -15.50 -20.32 -5.62
N GLY A 297 -16.35 -20.33 -4.60
CA GLY A 297 -16.00 -20.04 -3.21
C GLY A 297 -16.34 -18.62 -2.77
N THR A 298 -16.05 -18.32 -1.51
CA THR A 298 -16.24 -16.97 -0.93
C THR A 298 -15.31 -15.95 -1.60
N ARG A 299 -15.69 -14.65 -1.58
CA ARG A 299 -14.83 -13.57 -2.12
C ARG A 299 -13.44 -13.61 -1.48
N ARG A 300 -13.33 -13.77 -0.17
CA ARG A 300 -12.05 -13.90 0.54
C ARG A 300 -11.15 -15.00 -0.02
N ARG A 301 -11.70 -16.21 -0.27
CA ARG A 301 -10.92 -17.31 -0.85
C ARG A 301 -10.50 -17.04 -2.30
N ARG A 302 -11.38 -16.41 -3.08
CA ARG A 302 -11.06 -16.02 -4.46
C ARG A 302 -9.98 -14.94 -4.49
N LEU A 303 -10.06 -13.94 -3.62
CA LEU A 303 -9.02 -12.90 -3.46
C LEU A 303 -7.67 -13.51 -3.12
N ALA A 304 -7.60 -14.38 -2.12
CA ALA A 304 -6.34 -15.01 -1.73
C ALA A 304 -5.68 -15.75 -2.91
N ARG A 305 -6.44 -16.58 -3.62
CA ARG A 305 -5.94 -17.33 -4.81
C ARG A 305 -5.53 -16.41 -5.95
N ALA A 306 -6.33 -15.38 -6.21
CA ALA A 306 -6.06 -14.44 -7.29
C ALA A 306 -4.80 -13.62 -7.02
N LEU A 307 -4.66 -13.09 -5.81
CA LEU A 307 -3.47 -12.33 -5.40
C LEU A 307 -2.21 -13.20 -5.39
N GLU A 308 -2.32 -14.48 -5.01
CA GLU A 308 -1.20 -15.42 -5.05
C GLU A 308 -0.74 -15.71 -6.49
N ALA A 309 -1.69 -15.97 -7.41
CA ALA A 309 -1.37 -16.17 -8.82
C ALA A 309 -0.79 -14.91 -9.48
N THR A 310 -1.35 -13.74 -9.14
CA THR A 310 -0.87 -12.45 -9.62
C THR A 310 0.54 -12.14 -9.07
N ALA A 311 0.78 -12.41 -7.79
CA ALA A 311 2.08 -12.23 -7.15
C ALA A 311 3.17 -13.03 -7.88
N THR A 312 2.95 -14.32 -8.08
CA THR A 312 3.88 -15.19 -8.81
C THR A 312 4.21 -14.62 -10.19
N TYR A 313 3.20 -14.21 -10.95
CA TYR A 313 3.38 -13.66 -12.29
C TYR A 313 4.16 -12.33 -12.28
N VAL A 314 3.84 -11.41 -11.36
CA VAL A 314 4.51 -10.11 -11.28
C VAL A 314 5.94 -10.26 -10.74
N ASP A 315 6.20 -11.20 -9.82
CA ASP A 315 7.54 -11.48 -9.33
C ASP A 315 8.45 -12.00 -10.46
N GLU A 316 7.95 -12.89 -11.33
CA GLU A 316 8.69 -13.34 -12.53
C GLU A 316 8.99 -12.18 -13.51
N LEU A 317 8.05 -11.27 -13.70
CA LEU A 317 8.29 -10.06 -14.49
C LEU A 317 9.29 -9.12 -13.83
N ASN A 318 9.26 -8.99 -12.51
CA ASN A 318 10.18 -8.13 -11.77
C ASN A 318 11.62 -8.63 -11.86
N GLU A 319 11.85 -9.93 -11.82
CA GLU A 319 13.17 -10.53 -12.06
C GLU A 319 13.69 -10.21 -13.48
N GLN A 320 12.82 -10.32 -14.49
CA GLN A 320 13.16 -9.95 -15.87
C GLN A 320 13.47 -8.46 -16.01
N LEU A 321 12.71 -7.59 -15.31
CA LEU A 321 12.93 -6.15 -15.31
C LEU A 321 14.28 -5.80 -14.68
N LEU A 322 14.59 -6.34 -13.50
CA LEU A 322 15.86 -6.11 -12.82
C LEU A 322 17.03 -6.58 -13.69
N PHE A 323 16.94 -7.78 -14.25
CA PHE A 323 17.96 -8.29 -15.17
C PHE A 323 18.16 -7.39 -16.38
N ALA A 324 17.07 -6.91 -17.00
CA ALA A 324 17.13 -6.04 -18.18
C ALA A 324 17.80 -4.69 -17.85
N LEU A 325 17.47 -4.07 -16.70
CA LEU A 325 18.04 -2.79 -16.29
C LEU A 325 19.51 -2.91 -15.90
N GLN A 326 19.91 -3.98 -15.19
CA GLN A 326 21.29 -4.22 -14.77
C GLN A 326 22.25 -4.49 -15.94
N ASN A 327 21.73 -4.98 -17.07
CA ASN A 327 22.53 -5.15 -18.30
C ASN A 327 22.79 -3.84 -19.06
N LEU A 328 22.24 -2.71 -18.63
CA LEU A 328 22.48 -1.38 -19.19
C LEU A 328 23.52 -0.65 -18.34
N SER A 329 24.77 -0.55 -18.80
CA SER A 329 25.89 0.00 -18.04
C SER A 329 25.72 1.45 -17.57
N HIS A 330 24.85 2.20 -18.23
CA HIS A 330 24.50 3.60 -17.89
C HIS A 330 23.26 3.74 -17.03
N VAL A 331 22.64 2.63 -16.62
CA VAL A 331 21.45 2.62 -15.75
C VAL A 331 21.83 2.03 -14.40
N HIS A 332 21.55 2.75 -13.32
CA HIS A 332 21.79 2.28 -11.96
C HIS A 332 20.46 2.10 -11.24
N VAL A 333 20.16 0.87 -10.86
CA VAL A 333 18.93 0.53 -10.11
C VAL A 333 19.12 0.92 -8.65
N VAL A 334 18.23 1.77 -8.14
CA VAL A 334 18.28 2.22 -6.73
C VAL A 334 17.90 1.06 -5.81
N GLY A 335 18.71 0.86 -4.77
CA GLY A 335 18.50 -0.24 -3.82
C GLY A 335 18.97 -1.61 -4.33
N VAL A 336 19.66 -1.66 -5.47
CA VAL A 336 20.31 -2.86 -6.01
C VAL A 336 21.74 -2.47 -6.39
N SER A 337 22.63 -2.45 -5.43
CA SER A 337 24.07 -2.23 -5.60
C SER A 337 24.84 -3.51 -5.26
N GLY A 338 26.16 -3.55 -5.46
CA GLY A 338 26.99 -4.74 -5.32
C GLY A 338 26.56 -5.73 -4.24
N ASP A 339 26.60 -5.32 -2.99
CA ASP A 339 26.24 -6.19 -1.86
C ASP A 339 24.76 -6.59 -1.86
N ALA A 340 23.86 -5.72 -2.36
CA ALA A 340 22.43 -6.00 -2.45
C ALA A 340 22.10 -6.99 -3.60
N VAL A 341 22.97 -7.13 -4.60
CA VAL A 341 22.84 -8.17 -5.64
C VAL A 341 23.25 -9.52 -5.08
N ASP A 342 24.34 -9.56 -4.31
CA ASP A 342 24.89 -10.79 -3.73
C ASP A 342 24.08 -11.26 -2.50
N SER A 343 23.43 -10.32 -1.81
CA SER A 343 22.60 -10.57 -0.60
C SER A 343 21.28 -9.83 -0.70
N PRO A 344 20.31 -10.35 -1.48
CA PRO A 344 19.00 -9.70 -1.61
C PRO A 344 18.26 -9.66 -0.26
N PRO A 345 17.40 -8.65 -0.03
CA PRO A 345 16.59 -8.57 1.17
C PRO A 345 15.81 -9.89 1.42
N PRO A 346 15.77 -10.39 2.66
CA PRO A 346 15.13 -11.67 2.98
C PRO A 346 13.68 -11.80 2.50
N ALA A 347 12.90 -10.72 2.60
CA ALA A 347 11.51 -10.67 2.16
C ALA A 347 11.34 -10.29 0.67
N GLY A 348 12.44 -10.03 -0.04
CA GLY A 348 12.45 -9.71 -1.46
C GLY A 348 11.96 -8.30 -1.80
N ARG A 349 11.45 -8.13 -3.01
CA ARG A 349 10.97 -6.86 -3.57
C ARG A 349 9.61 -7.03 -4.21
N ILE A 350 8.84 -5.95 -4.27
CA ILE A 350 7.63 -5.86 -5.09
C ILE A 350 7.99 -5.41 -6.52
N GLY A 351 7.05 -5.53 -7.44
CA GLY A 351 7.18 -5.10 -8.85
C GLY A 351 7.32 -3.59 -9.04
N ARG A 352 8.08 -2.92 -8.17
CA ARG A 352 8.43 -1.50 -8.24
C ARG A 352 9.94 -1.34 -8.24
N VAL A 353 10.45 -0.63 -9.23
CA VAL A 353 11.89 -0.40 -9.41
C VAL A 353 12.13 1.07 -9.73
N SER A 354 12.99 1.73 -8.96
CA SER A 354 13.52 3.05 -9.27
C SER A 354 14.93 2.94 -9.81
N PHE A 355 15.29 3.78 -10.76
CA PHE A 355 16.62 3.83 -11.34
C PHE A 355 17.05 5.27 -11.66
N VAL A 356 18.34 5.47 -11.76
CA VAL A 356 18.96 6.71 -12.19
C VAL A 356 19.80 6.47 -13.45
N VAL A 357 19.96 7.50 -14.28
CA VAL A 357 20.91 7.54 -15.40
C VAL A 357 21.90 8.66 -15.08
N PRO A 358 23.08 8.34 -14.52
CA PRO A 358 24.02 9.36 -14.05
C PRO A 358 24.36 10.38 -15.14
N GLY A 359 24.26 11.66 -14.79
CA GLY A 359 24.50 12.78 -15.72
C GLY A 359 23.31 13.13 -16.63
N VAL A 360 22.16 12.48 -16.47
CA VAL A 360 20.94 12.78 -17.20
C VAL A 360 19.80 13.02 -16.20
N ASP A 361 19.16 14.20 -16.28
CA ASP A 361 18.01 14.53 -15.46
C ASP A 361 16.87 13.53 -15.61
N ALA A 362 16.23 13.15 -14.50
CA ALA A 362 15.09 12.24 -14.47
C ALA A 362 13.92 12.69 -15.39
N ASP A 363 13.63 13.99 -15.45
CA ASP A 363 12.64 14.55 -16.38
C ASP A 363 13.02 14.33 -17.85
N THR A 364 14.30 14.37 -18.17
CA THR A 364 14.79 14.10 -19.53
C THR A 364 14.67 12.61 -19.86
N VAL A 365 15.03 11.73 -18.93
CA VAL A 365 14.86 10.28 -19.08
C VAL A 365 13.38 9.94 -19.29
N HIS A 366 12.50 10.41 -18.40
CA HIS A 366 11.06 10.21 -18.49
C HIS A 366 10.48 10.69 -19.82
N ARG A 367 10.83 11.90 -20.25
CA ARG A 367 10.36 12.49 -21.54
C ARG A 367 10.80 11.65 -22.74
N ARG A 368 12.01 11.13 -22.74
CA ARG A 368 12.50 10.26 -23.81
C ARG A 368 11.80 8.91 -23.82
N LEU A 369 11.53 8.32 -22.65
CA LEU A 369 10.74 7.11 -22.54
C LEU A 369 9.32 7.34 -23.06
N LEU A 370 8.67 8.44 -22.69
CA LEU A 370 7.35 8.81 -23.16
C LEU A 370 7.31 8.99 -24.69
N ASN A 371 8.34 9.62 -25.29
CA ASN A 371 8.46 9.77 -26.74
C ASN A 371 8.64 8.41 -27.45
N ASN A 372 9.09 7.38 -26.75
CA ASN A 372 9.16 5.99 -27.24
C ASN A 372 7.91 5.15 -26.87
N GLY A 373 6.84 5.81 -26.43
CA GLY A 373 5.59 5.15 -26.09
C GLY A 373 5.58 4.43 -24.74
N VAL A 374 6.57 4.68 -23.85
CA VAL A 374 6.70 4.04 -22.55
C VAL A 374 6.33 5.04 -21.45
N VAL A 375 5.29 4.75 -20.69
CA VAL A 375 4.80 5.57 -19.58
C VAL A 375 5.48 5.11 -18.28
N THR A 376 6.24 6.01 -17.68
CA THR A 376 6.94 5.83 -16.40
C THR A 376 6.62 7.01 -15.48
N GLU A 377 7.31 7.16 -14.36
CA GLU A 377 7.15 8.30 -13.46
C GLU A 377 8.49 8.85 -13.00
N VAL A 378 8.60 10.17 -12.92
CA VAL A 378 9.69 10.82 -12.17
C VAL A 378 9.32 10.76 -10.69
N ASN A 379 10.22 10.23 -9.87
CA ASN A 379 9.94 10.11 -8.45
C ASN A 379 9.85 11.47 -7.77
N PRO A 380 8.85 11.67 -6.89
CA PRO A 380 8.82 12.85 -6.04
C PRO A 380 10.01 12.83 -5.05
N PRO A 381 10.36 13.96 -4.43
CA PRO A 381 11.30 14.00 -3.33
C PRO A 381 10.93 13.00 -2.24
N ASP A 382 11.89 12.15 -1.86
CA ASP A 382 11.71 11.13 -0.83
C ASP A 382 12.97 10.98 0.01
N ARG A 383 12.82 10.91 1.33
CA ARG A 383 13.93 10.90 2.29
C ARG A 383 14.91 9.76 2.08
N LEU A 384 14.39 8.56 1.78
CA LEU A 384 15.27 7.41 1.56
C LEU A 384 16.01 7.54 0.23
N LEU A 385 15.33 7.95 -0.85
CA LEU A 385 15.98 8.18 -2.15
C LEU A 385 17.03 9.29 -2.08
N GLU A 386 16.79 10.36 -1.33
CA GLU A 386 17.78 11.42 -1.08
C GLU A 386 18.99 10.85 -0.35
N ALA A 387 18.78 10.10 0.74
CA ALA A 387 19.86 9.46 1.49
C ALA A 387 20.65 8.43 0.67
N MET A 388 20.01 7.79 -0.31
CA MET A 388 20.65 6.86 -1.27
C MET A 388 21.37 7.56 -2.42
N GLY A 389 21.38 8.91 -2.46
CA GLY A 389 22.09 9.69 -3.48
C GLY A 389 21.35 9.83 -4.82
N ALA A 390 20.07 9.50 -4.88
CA ALA A 390 19.31 9.58 -6.13
C ALA A 390 19.18 11.02 -6.65
N GLN A 391 19.10 11.99 -5.74
CA GLN A 391 18.99 13.42 -6.10
C GLN A 391 20.30 13.96 -6.70
N GLU A 392 21.44 13.60 -6.13
CA GLU A 392 22.78 13.96 -6.64
C GLU A 392 23.06 13.35 -8.02
N ALA A 393 22.44 12.21 -8.32
CA ALA A 393 22.52 11.56 -9.63
C ALA A 393 21.61 12.19 -10.71
N GLY A 394 20.84 13.25 -10.40
CA GLY A 394 19.93 13.93 -11.32
C GLY A 394 18.45 13.56 -11.13
N GLY A 395 18.08 12.98 -10.00
CA GLY A 395 16.76 12.44 -9.73
C GLY A 395 16.59 11.01 -10.25
N SER A 396 15.48 10.38 -9.93
CA SER A 396 15.20 9.00 -10.33
C SER A 396 13.87 8.84 -11.06
N VAL A 397 13.83 7.86 -11.96
CA VAL A 397 12.61 7.44 -12.66
C VAL A 397 12.20 6.07 -12.12
N SER A 398 10.91 5.84 -12.00
CA SER A 398 10.40 4.55 -11.55
C SER A 398 9.53 3.85 -12.58
N VAL A 399 9.60 2.52 -12.51
CA VAL A 399 8.76 1.55 -13.19
C VAL A 399 7.95 0.80 -12.16
N GLY A 400 6.65 0.74 -12.32
CA GLY A 400 5.73 -0.06 -11.50
C GLY A 400 5.00 -1.06 -12.37
N LEU A 401 5.32 -2.35 -12.16
CA LEU A 401 4.65 -3.45 -12.83
C LEU A 401 3.25 -3.68 -12.24
N ALA A 402 2.36 -4.16 -13.07
CA ALA A 402 1.00 -4.49 -12.70
C ALA A 402 0.58 -5.81 -13.39
N PRO A 403 -0.51 -6.44 -12.96
CA PRO A 403 -0.97 -7.72 -13.49
C PRO A 403 -1.22 -7.75 -15.00
N TYR A 404 -1.35 -6.61 -15.64
CA TYR A 404 -1.56 -6.48 -17.08
C TYR A 404 -0.26 -6.25 -17.88
N ASN A 405 0.91 -6.14 -17.26
CA ASN A 405 2.18 -5.99 -17.97
C ASN A 405 2.70 -7.32 -18.52
N THR A 406 3.58 -7.23 -19.52
CA THR A 406 4.15 -8.38 -20.22
C THR A 406 5.67 -8.27 -20.34
N ALA A 407 6.36 -9.37 -20.64
CA ALA A 407 7.78 -9.36 -20.97
C ALA A 407 8.13 -8.47 -22.18
N ALA A 408 7.16 -8.30 -23.12
CA ALA A 408 7.34 -7.40 -24.25
C ALA A 408 7.42 -5.93 -23.81
N ASP A 409 6.68 -5.53 -22.77
CA ASP A 409 6.73 -4.18 -22.20
C ASP A 409 8.12 -3.89 -21.61
N ILE A 410 8.71 -4.88 -20.91
CA ILE A 410 10.08 -4.80 -20.37
C ILE A 410 11.13 -4.70 -21.48
N THR A 411 10.98 -5.51 -22.54
CA THR A 411 11.87 -5.44 -23.70
C THR A 411 11.85 -4.08 -24.38
N ALA A 412 10.68 -3.48 -24.50
CA ALA A 412 10.52 -2.15 -25.08
C ALA A 412 11.13 -1.05 -24.20
N LEU A 413 10.95 -1.13 -22.88
CA LEU A 413 11.62 -0.24 -21.93
C LEU A 413 13.14 -0.31 -22.07
N ALA A 414 13.71 -1.53 -22.05
CA ALA A 414 15.16 -1.74 -22.16
C ALA A 414 15.71 -1.19 -23.48
N ARG A 415 14.99 -1.36 -24.60
CA ARG A 415 15.37 -0.81 -25.91
C ARG A 415 15.33 0.72 -25.88
N ALA A 416 14.31 1.34 -25.29
CA ALA A 416 14.21 2.78 -25.18
C ALA A 416 15.35 3.35 -24.32
N LEU A 417 15.67 2.70 -23.18
CA LEU A 417 16.79 3.10 -22.31
C LEU A 417 18.15 2.92 -23.01
N ALA A 418 18.38 1.84 -23.76
CA ALA A 418 19.62 1.62 -24.48
C ALA A 418 19.95 2.73 -25.50
N SER A 419 18.94 3.49 -25.95
CA SER A 419 19.13 4.65 -26.84
C SER A 419 19.59 5.93 -26.11
N LEU A 420 19.71 5.88 -24.77
CA LEU A 420 20.13 7.01 -23.92
C LEU A 420 21.65 7.00 -23.64
N GLY A 421 22.30 5.86 -23.85
CA GLY A 421 23.72 5.64 -23.63
C GLY A 421 24.64 6.05 -24.79
#